data_58aa9d10f712eda5779f1806f9d54114
#
_entry.id   58aa9d10f712eda5779f1806f9d54114
#
_cell.length_a   1.000
_cell.length_b   1.000
_cell.length_c   1.000
_cell.angle_alpha   90.00
_cell.angle_beta   90.00
_cell.angle_gamma   90.00
#
_symmetry.space_group_name_H-M   'P 1'
#
loop_
_entity.id
_entity.type
_entity.pdbx_description
1 polymer ?
#
loop_
_entity_poly.entity_id
_entity_poly.type
_entity_poly.pdbx_seq_one_letter_code
_entity_poly.pdbx_strand_id
1 'polypeptide(L)'
;MNKRLFAACLSVGMLLAGCSAKKSTTVKDGTYEETVDGRNSKVTVSTTISSGKIINVEVKDNEETPEIAGTAITELPKKIVEKNSPNVDGVTGATITSDAIKEAVKNAIKTAGGDPDSFGSDSAQASESKTEKLSADVVVIGAGGAGITAALTAQQDGAKVILLEKSANIGGVSVIAGGPMGINSKEQKEAGVAGTFTAQEVLAHWQSYNCWMDDGQLFYNIANRSGETIDWLEENGMDLVYVGNEQAAHANGFPTYHAYADQSNKLGYYQALLKQFENAGGKIYYQTPAVELKSKDNKITGVVAKSSDTTYEISCDAAVLATGGFGANADVIEKEVGFPLVTFTTGTQTGDGATMSQAIGAGKGKTIQQYHGVTSYSGIEPGSGKDEIAKAIYLATSIWVNQRGSRFAPEDLNYDTALSSNAAATQGEYYFSIMSDDMVKKVE
;
A
#
# COMPACT_ATOMS: atom_id res chain seq x y z
N MET A 1 76.71 40.74 5.37
CA MET A 1 77.03 42.13 5.79
C MET A 1 75.69 42.90 5.90
N ASN A 2 75.48 43.40 7.11
CA ASN A 2 74.66 44.55 7.50
C ASN A 2 73.13 44.45 7.28
N LYS A 3 72.45 44.44 8.31
CA LYS A 3 72.06 45.27 9.47
C LYS A 3 70.65 45.82 9.30
N ARG A 4 69.76 45.37 10.22
CA ARG A 4 68.89 46.14 11.13
C ARG A 4 67.89 47.15 10.46
N LEU A 5 66.61 47.08 10.75
CA LEU A 5 66.03 47.85 11.86
C LEU A 5 64.58 47.44 12.16
N PHE A 6 64.27 47.43 13.48
CA PHE A 6 62.98 47.32 14.12
C PHE A 6 62.08 48.53 13.81
N ALA A 7 60.76 48.26 13.59
CA ALA A 7 59.71 49.21 13.96
C ALA A 7 58.50 48.47 14.45
N ALA A 8 58.23 48.58 15.72
CA ALA A 8 57.00 48.16 16.35
C ALA A 8 55.91 49.20 16.08
N CYS A 9 54.77 48.80 15.55
CA CYS A 9 53.55 49.59 15.61
C CYS A 9 52.47 48.77 16.28
N LEU A 10 52.13 49.20 17.46
CA LEU A 10 50.96 48.77 18.23
C LEU A 10 49.71 49.24 17.48
N SER A 11 48.87 48.34 16.98
CA SER A 11 47.54 48.64 16.55
C SER A 11 46.55 47.77 17.30
N VAL A 12 45.77 48.48 18.10
CA VAL A 12 44.61 48.00 18.85
C VAL A 12 43.62 47.32 17.92
N GLY A 13 43.47 46.00 18.04
CA GLY A 13 42.42 45.25 17.35
C GLY A 13 41.10 45.42 18.07
N MET A 14 40.19 46.19 17.45
CA MET A 14 38.76 46.11 17.80
C MET A 14 38.23 44.76 17.37
N LEU A 15 37.90 43.90 18.32
CA LEU A 15 37.04 42.73 18.15
C LEU A 15 35.65 43.23 17.90
N LEU A 16 35.24 43.32 16.62
CA LEU A 16 33.84 43.35 16.22
C LEU A 16 33.24 41.94 16.36
N ALA A 17 32.68 41.68 17.54
CA ALA A 17 31.74 40.57 17.71
C ALA A 17 30.53 40.85 16.85
N GLY A 18 30.50 40.32 15.64
CA GLY A 18 29.32 40.25 14.80
C GLY A 18 28.32 39.30 15.42
N CYS A 19 27.49 39.80 16.32
CA CYS A 19 26.22 39.12 16.63
C CYS A 19 25.38 39.11 15.35
N SER A 20 25.39 38.00 14.66
CA SER A 20 24.38 37.72 13.64
C SER A 20 23.03 37.58 14.39
N ALA A 21 22.34 38.71 14.52
CA ALA A 21 20.96 38.68 14.99
C ALA A 21 20.16 37.84 14.00
N LYS A 22 19.83 36.59 14.38
CA LYS A 22 18.75 35.85 13.76
C LYS A 22 17.53 36.79 13.76
N LYS A 23 17.12 37.27 12.58
CA LYS A 23 15.85 37.95 12.42
C LYS A 23 14.78 36.99 12.94
N SER A 24 14.25 37.26 14.11
CA SER A 24 13.02 36.65 14.61
C SER A 24 11.92 37.13 13.66
N THR A 25 11.66 36.39 12.62
CA THR A 25 10.44 36.57 11.83
C THR A 25 9.30 36.10 12.74
N THR A 26 8.56 37.06 13.29
CA THR A 26 7.33 36.77 14.04
C THR A 26 6.36 36.12 13.06
N VAL A 27 6.03 34.86 13.31
CA VAL A 27 5.01 34.14 12.56
C VAL A 27 3.67 34.87 12.79
N LYS A 28 2.97 35.19 11.72
CA LYS A 28 1.70 35.91 11.80
C LYS A 28 0.58 34.97 12.21
N ASP A 29 -0.20 35.40 13.18
CA ASP A 29 -1.42 34.69 13.57
C ASP A 29 -2.45 34.77 12.43
N GLY A 30 -3.17 33.70 12.21
CA GLY A 30 -4.18 33.59 11.16
C GLY A 30 -4.53 32.16 10.80
N THR A 31 -5.53 32.01 9.96
CA THR A 31 -5.88 30.74 9.31
C THR A 31 -5.47 30.80 7.86
N TYR A 32 -4.74 29.81 7.41
CA TYR A 32 -4.16 29.70 6.10
C TYR A 32 -4.68 28.43 5.43
N GLU A 33 -5.21 28.59 4.22
CA GLU A 33 -5.66 27.45 3.42
C GLU A 33 -4.66 27.22 2.29
N GLU A 34 -4.19 25.99 2.21
CA GLU A 34 -3.23 25.56 1.19
C GLU A 34 -3.76 24.31 0.49
N THR A 35 -3.62 24.28 -0.82
CA THR A 35 -4.07 23.15 -1.65
C THR A 35 -2.86 22.53 -2.34
N VAL A 36 -2.68 21.24 -2.18
CA VAL A 36 -1.56 20.46 -2.72
C VAL A 36 -2.08 19.22 -3.44
N ASP A 37 -1.23 18.60 -4.22
CA ASP A 37 -1.60 17.36 -4.91
C ASP A 37 -1.60 16.18 -3.93
N GLY A 38 -2.74 15.49 -3.84
CA GLY A 38 -2.91 14.24 -3.13
C GLY A 38 -2.67 13.03 -4.05
N ARG A 39 -3.24 11.88 -3.68
CA ARG A 39 -3.16 10.68 -4.50
C ARG A 39 -4.19 10.68 -5.64
N ASN A 40 -5.44 10.93 -5.33
CA ASN A 40 -6.54 10.87 -6.30
C ASN A 40 -6.89 12.25 -6.84
N SER A 41 -6.74 13.29 -6.00
CA SER A 41 -7.08 14.66 -6.34
C SER A 41 -6.27 15.64 -5.48
N LYS A 42 -6.62 16.90 -5.58
CA LYS A 42 -6.07 17.93 -4.69
C LYS A 42 -6.63 17.79 -3.27
N VAL A 43 -5.76 18.01 -2.30
CA VAL A 43 -6.10 18.04 -0.87
C VAL A 43 -5.97 19.46 -0.37
N THR A 44 -7.06 20.03 0.14
CA THR A 44 -7.09 21.37 0.72
C THR A 44 -7.07 21.27 2.24
N VAL A 45 -6.08 21.93 2.86
CA VAL A 45 -5.86 21.91 4.30
C VAL A 45 -5.91 23.33 4.85
N SER A 46 -6.74 23.52 5.87
CA SER A 46 -6.82 24.74 6.66
C SER A 46 -5.96 24.61 7.92
N THR A 47 -4.98 25.49 8.08
CA THR A 47 -4.06 25.53 9.23
C THR A 47 -4.22 26.83 9.98
N THR A 48 -4.55 26.78 11.28
CA THR A 48 -4.64 27.95 12.13
C THR A 48 -3.39 28.06 12.99
N ILE A 49 -2.72 29.20 12.91
CA ILE A 49 -1.53 29.54 13.69
C ILE A 49 -1.90 30.69 14.64
N SER A 50 -1.55 30.54 15.91
CA SER A 50 -1.70 31.58 16.91
C SER A 50 -0.52 31.57 17.89
N SER A 51 0.02 32.75 18.17
CA SER A 51 1.17 32.94 19.06
C SER A 51 2.36 32.02 18.72
N GLY A 52 2.60 31.83 17.41
CA GLY A 52 3.68 30.98 16.90
C GLY A 52 3.46 29.46 17.07
N LYS A 53 2.21 29.05 17.33
CA LYS A 53 1.84 27.61 17.46
C LYS A 53 0.76 27.24 16.48
N ILE A 54 0.81 26.02 16.01
CA ILE A 54 -0.28 25.39 15.25
C ILE A 54 -1.36 24.99 16.24
N ILE A 55 -2.52 25.63 16.18
CA ILE A 55 -3.63 25.37 17.10
C ILE A 55 -4.78 24.58 16.50
N ASN A 56 -4.85 24.54 15.17
CA ASN A 56 -5.81 23.69 14.43
C ASN A 56 -5.25 23.35 13.05
N VAL A 57 -5.54 22.13 12.62
CA VAL A 57 -5.34 21.65 11.25
C VAL A 57 -6.60 20.89 10.86
N GLU A 58 -7.14 21.17 9.69
CA GLU A 58 -8.36 20.54 9.20
C GLU A 58 -8.25 20.31 7.70
N VAL A 59 -8.50 19.08 7.24
CA VAL A 59 -8.64 18.77 5.83
C VAL A 59 -10.04 19.17 5.40
N LYS A 60 -10.15 20.19 4.53
CA LYS A 60 -11.41 20.79 4.11
C LYS A 60 -12.04 20.08 2.92
N ASP A 61 -11.21 19.70 1.95
CA ASP A 61 -11.66 19.12 0.70
C ASP A 61 -10.64 18.10 0.18
N ASN A 62 -11.14 16.96 -0.28
CA ASN A 62 -10.34 15.90 -0.88
C ASN A 62 -11.27 14.87 -1.55
N GLU A 63 -10.73 14.15 -2.54
CA GLU A 63 -11.38 12.96 -3.16
C GLU A 63 -10.53 11.71 -2.92
N GLU A 64 -9.81 11.66 -1.82
CA GLU A 64 -9.00 10.52 -1.43
C GLU A 64 -9.89 9.31 -1.08
N THR A 65 -9.38 8.10 -1.31
CA THR A 65 -10.10 6.86 -1.00
C THR A 65 -10.25 6.71 0.53
N PRO A 66 -11.46 6.76 1.10
CA PRO A 66 -11.67 6.77 2.56
C PRO A 66 -11.06 5.57 3.27
N GLU A 67 -11.09 4.39 2.67
CA GLU A 67 -10.56 3.13 3.21
C GLU A 67 -9.03 3.16 3.32
N ILE A 68 -8.37 3.99 2.53
CA ILE A 68 -6.90 4.15 2.52
C ILE A 68 -6.49 5.38 3.32
N ALA A 69 -7.09 6.51 3.01
CA ALA A 69 -6.67 7.83 3.48
C ALA A 69 -7.41 8.32 4.73
N GLY A 70 -8.55 7.71 5.08
CA GLY A 70 -9.43 8.20 6.15
C GLY A 70 -8.71 8.45 7.48
N THR A 71 -7.83 7.54 7.88
CA THR A 71 -7.01 7.72 9.11
C THR A 71 -6.00 8.86 8.96
N ALA A 72 -5.39 9.04 7.78
CA ALA A 72 -4.48 10.18 7.56
C ALA A 72 -5.24 11.51 7.66
N ILE A 73 -6.43 11.57 7.07
CA ILE A 73 -7.28 12.77 7.07
C ILE A 73 -7.75 13.12 8.49
N THR A 74 -8.03 12.13 9.34
CA THR A 74 -8.62 12.36 10.67
C THR A 74 -7.59 12.45 11.78
N GLU A 75 -6.51 11.68 11.75
CA GLU A 75 -5.56 11.56 12.86
C GLU A 75 -4.27 12.38 12.66
N LEU A 76 -3.80 12.52 11.41
CA LEU A 76 -2.57 13.28 11.16
C LEU A 76 -2.68 14.76 11.54
N PRO A 77 -3.81 15.46 11.25
CA PRO A 77 -4.03 16.81 11.73
C PRO A 77 -3.90 16.95 13.26
N LYS A 78 -4.47 16.02 14.02
CA LYS A 78 -4.38 16.01 15.49
C LYS A 78 -2.93 15.87 15.97
N LYS A 79 -2.16 14.94 15.35
CA LYS A 79 -0.73 14.73 15.68
C LYS A 79 0.10 15.98 15.38
N ILE A 80 -0.16 16.67 14.27
CA ILE A 80 0.51 17.91 13.89
C ILE A 80 0.27 19.01 14.94
N VAL A 81 -0.96 19.17 15.39
CA VAL A 81 -1.33 20.13 16.44
C VAL A 81 -0.68 19.75 17.78
N GLU A 82 -0.79 18.50 18.19
CA GLU A 82 -0.22 17.98 19.45
C GLU A 82 1.30 18.18 19.52
N LYS A 83 2.00 17.85 18.43
CA LYS A 83 3.47 18.01 18.35
C LYS A 83 3.88 19.43 17.98
N ASN A 84 2.93 20.31 17.67
CA ASN A 84 3.20 21.65 17.13
C ASN A 84 4.20 21.60 15.96
N SER A 85 4.09 20.60 15.08
CA SER A 85 5.08 20.35 14.03
C SER A 85 4.46 19.68 12.82
N PRO A 86 4.78 20.13 11.58
CA PRO A 86 4.45 19.36 10.38
C PRO A 86 5.36 18.14 10.15
N ASN A 87 6.48 18.05 10.91
CA ASN A 87 7.45 16.97 10.80
C ASN A 87 7.05 15.81 11.73
N VAL A 88 5.87 15.25 11.52
CA VAL A 88 5.35 14.06 12.21
C VAL A 88 5.38 12.87 11.27
N ASP A 89 5.38 11.67 11.86
CA ASP A 89 5.29 10.44 11.07
C ASP A 89 3.96 10.40 10.32
N GLY A 90 4.04 10.06 9.04
CA GLY A 90 2.85 9.83 8.21
C GLY A 90 2.10 8.57 8.63
N VAL A 91 0.88 8.43 8.13
CA VAL A 91 0.07 7.23 8.34
C VAL A 91 0.51 6.18 7.32
N THR A 92 1.00 5.05 7.82
CA THR A 92 1.42 3.93 6.96
C THR A 92 0.25 3.42 6.13
N GLY A 93 0.48 3.28 4.83
CA GLY A 93 -0.57 2.93 3.86
C GLY A 93 -1.25 4.12 3.20
N ALA A 94 -1.12 5.33 3.77
CA ALA A 94 -1.63 6.58 3.23
C ALA A 94 -0.51 7.63 3.06
N THR A 95 0.66 7.21 2.60
CA THR A 95 1.88 8.04 2.55
C THR A 95 1.68 9.28 1.70
N ILE A 96 1.13 9.16 0.50
CA ILE A 96 0.93 10.28 -0.42
C ILE A 96 -0.02 11.32 0.20
N THR A 97 -1.16 10.88 0.74
CA THR A 97 -2.10 11.78 1.42
C THR A 97 -1.49 12.39 2.70
N SER A 98 -0.70 11.60 3.45
CA SER A 98 0.03 12.11 4.62
C SER A 98 1.03 13.18 4.26
N ASP A 99 1.79 12.98 3.19
CA ASP A 99 2.78 13.95 2.72
C ASP A 99 2.11 15.20 2.17
N ALA A 100 0.99 15.06 1.47
CA ALA A 100 0.16 16.18 1.03
C ALA A 100 -0.31 17.03 2.23
N ILE A 101 -0.88 16.43 3.26
CA ILE A 101 -1.31 17.15 4.47
C ILE A 101 -0.13 17.88 5.14
N LYS A 102 1.02 17.20 5.30
CA LYS A 102 2.22 17.79 5.90
C LYS A 102 2.77 18.95 5.04
N GLU A 103 2.76 18.79 3.73
CA GLU A 103 3.23 19.83 2.81
C GLU A 103 2.31 21.07 2.85
N ALA A 104 1.00 20.88 2.83
CA ALA A 104 0.04 21.98 2.98
C ALA A 104 0.28 22.76 4.29
N VAL A 105 0.49 22.06 5.41
CA VAL A 105 0.81 22.70 6.70
C VAL A 105 2.15 23.44 6.63
N LYS A 106 3.19 22.87 5.99
CA LYS A 106 4.48 23.54 5.77
C LYS A 106 4.31 24.81 4.94
N ASN A 107 3.48 24.77 3.91
CA ASN A 107 3.20 25.93 3.07
C ASN A 107 2.43 27.00 3.85
N ALA A 108 1.44 26.63 4.67
CA ALA A 108 0.73 27.54 5.56
C ALA A 108 1.68 28.27 6.53
N ILE A 109 2.63 27.54 7.14
CA ILE A 109 3.66 28.14 8.00
C ILE A 109 4.54 29.14 7.22
N LYS A 110 4.97 28.79 6.00
CA LYS A 110 5.73 29.69 5.14
C LYS A 110 4.92 30.93 4.77
N THR A 111 3.65 30.79 4.42
CA THR A 111 2.73 31.87 4.11
C THR A 111 2.54 32.80 5.31
N ALA A 112 2.54 32.23 6.53
CA ALA A 112 2.53 33.00 7.78
C ALA A 112 3.87 33.72 8.09
N GLY A 113 4.91 33.50 7.29
CA GLY A 113 6.25 34.07 7.48
C GLY A 113 7.14 33.27 8.44
N GLY A 114 6.75 32.05 8.78
CA GLY A 114 7.50 31.13 9.64
C GLY A 114 8.44 30.19 8.87
N ASP A 115 9.28 29.51 9.61
CA ASP A 115 10.11 28.41 9.13
C ASP A 115 9.50 27.09 9.64
N PRO A 116 9.02 26.19 8.76
CA PRO A 116 8.43 24.91 9.16
C PRO A 116 9.32 24.07 10.04
N ASP A 117 10.64 24.14 9.87
CA ASP A 117 11.60 23.35 10.64
C ASP A 117 11.84 23.91 12.05
N SER A 118 11.38 25.12 12.31
CA SER A 118 11.41 25.73 13.66
C SER A 118 10.24 25.30 14.54
N PHE A 119 9.19 24.71 13.96
CA PHE A 119 8.04 24.22 14.71
C PHE A 119 8.36 22.85 15.32
N GLY A 120 8.00 22.65 16.59
CA GLY A 120 8.21 21.40 17.31
C GLY A 120 9.62 21.20 17.88
N SER A 121 10.52 22.17 17.72
CA SER A 121 11.89 22.08 18.25
C SER A 121 11.99 21.96 19.79
N ASP A 122 10.95 22.36 20.49
CA ASP A 122 10.88 22.27 21.96
C ASP A 122 10.31 20.95 22.49
N SER A 123 9.87 20.04 21.64
CA SER A 123 9.18 18.78 22.03
C SER A 123 9.88 17.50 21.60
N ALA A 124 11.08 17.56 21.01
CA ALA A 124 11.87 16.39 20.72
C ALA A 124 12.58 15.85 21.98
N GLN A 125 11.81 15.53 23.03
CA GLN A 125 12.25 14.51 23.97
C GLN A 125 12.02 13.18 23.28
N ALA A 126 13.11 12.54 22.83
CA ALA A 126 13.08 11.13 22.48
C ALA A 126 12.48 10.38 23.68
N SER A 127 11.25 9.91 23.57
CA SER A 127 10.69 9.02 24.59
C SER A 127 11.60 7.80 24.65
N GLU A 128 12.04 7.42 25.83
CA GLU A 128 12.78 6.16 26.00
C GLU A 128 11.89 5.04 25.43
N SER A 129 12.39 4.34 24.42
CA SER A 129 11.67 3.24 23.78
C SER A 129 11.40 2.17 24.84
N LYS A 130 10.12 1.98 25.15
CA LYS A 130 9.67 0.93 26.07
C LYS A 130 9.81 -0.43 25.39
N THR A 131 10.26 -1.44 26.13
CA THR A 131 10.21 -2.83 25.67
C THR A 131 9.11 -3.58 26.39
N GLU A 132 8.22 -4.20 25.64
CA GLU A 132 7.14 -5.04 26.14
C GLU A 132 7.32 -6.49 25.69
N LYS A 133 7.24 -7.42 26.64
CA LYS A 133 7.34 -8.85 26.35
C LYS A 133 5.97 -9.48 26.33
N LEU A 134 5.65 -10.13 25.22
CA LEU A 134 4.39 -10.79 24.98
C LEU A 134 4.61 -12.27 24.65
N SER A 135 3.54 -13.05 24.72
CA SER A 135 3.55 -14.47 24.36
C SER A 135 2.23 -14.85 23.65
N ALA A 136 2.33 -15.61 22.59
CA ALA A 136 1.23 -16.20 21.86
C ALA A 136 1.64 -17.59 21.35
N ASP A 137 0.70 -18.43 20.95
CA ASP A 137 1.00 -19.67 20.23
C ASP A 137 1.34 -19.33 18.77
N VAL A 138 0.57 -18.44 18.17
CA VAL A 138 0.74 -17.98 16.79
C VAL A 138 0.80 -16.46 16.73
N VAL A 139 1.76 -15.92 15.99
CA VAL A 139 1.79 -14.52 15.58
C VAL A 139 1.48 -14.43 14.10
N VAL A 140 0.43 -13.70 13.75
CA VAL A 140 0.08 -13.40 12.35
C VAL A 140 0.55 -12.00 12.00
N ILE A 141 1.26 -11.86 10.89
CA ILE A 141 1.90 -10.60 10.47
C ILE A 141 1.23 -10.09 9.21
N GLY A 142 0.47 -9.00 9.36
CA GLY A 142 -0.36 -8.36 8.33
C GLY A 142 -1.85 -8.66 8.51
N ALA A 143 -2.68 -7.62 8.56
CA ALA A 143 -4.14 -7.71 8.70
C ALA A 143 -4.87 -7.44 7.36
N GLY A 144 -4.33 -7.97 6.26
CA GLY A 144 -5.05 -8.13 5.00
C GLY A 144 -5.99 -9.35 5.05
N GLY A 145 -6.65 -9.66 3.95
CA GLY A 145 -7.57 -10.80 3.88
C GLY A 145 -6.95 -12.11 4.38
N ALA A 146 -5.75 -12.45 3.93
CA ALA A 146 -5.04 -13.66 4.34
C ALA A 146 -4.73 -13.68 5.85
N GLY A 147 -4.33 -12.53 6.42
CA GLY A 147 -3.95 -12.47 7.83
C GLY A 147 -5.15 -12.53 8.77
N ILE A 148 -6.23 -11.81 8.47
CA ILE A 148 -7.45 -11.83 9.28
C ILE A 148 -8.06 -13.24 9.28
N THR A 149 -8.14 -13.89 8.11
CA THR A 149 -8.66 -15.26 8.00
C THR A 149 -7.78 -16.26 8.74
N ALA A 150 -6.45 -16.16 8.58
CA ALA A 150 -5.52 -17.03 9.31
C ALA A 150 -5.60 -16.83 10.83
N ALA A 151 -5.71 -15.58 11.30
CA ALA A 151 -5.83 -15.27 12.72
C ALA A 151 -7.13 -15.81 13.31
N LEU A 152 -8.26 -15.61 12.61
CA LEU A 152 -9.56 -16.10 13.05
C LEU A 152 -9.59 -17.64 13.07
N THR A 153 -9.09 -18.29 12.01
CA THR A 153 -9.03 -19.76 11.94
C THR A 153 -8.19 -20.34 13.08
N ALA A 154 -6.98 -19.82 13.29
CA ALA A 154 -6.13 -20.30 14.38
C ALA A 154 -6.78 -20.08 15.77
N GLN A 155 -7.50 -18.97 15.96
CA GLN A 155 -8.24 -18.71 17.18
C GLN A 155 -9.43 -19.65 17.37
N GLN A 156 -10.15 -19.97 16.29
CA GLN A 156 -11.25 -20.95 16.30
C GLN A 156 -10.74 -22.37 16.65
N ASP A 157 -9.51 -22.69 16.25
CA ASP A 157 -8.82 -23.94 16.60
C ASP A 157 -8.23 -23.93 18.03
N GLY A 158 -8.44 -22.86 18.80
CA GLY A 158 -8.06 -22.73 20.21
C GLY A 158 -6.65 -22.17 20.47
N ALA A 159 -5.94 -21.71 19.45
CA ALA A 159 -4.64 -21.07 19.63
C ALA A 159 -4.79 -19.68 20.22
N LYS A 160 -3.82 -19.26 21.05
CA LYS A 160 -3.67 -17.88 21.47
C LYS A 160 -2.96 -17.10 20.36
N VAL A 161 -3.66 -16.16 19.73
CA VAL A 161 -3.17 -15.45 18.54
C VAL A 161 -2.93 -13.97 18.81
N ILE A 162 -1.81 -13.45 18.30
CA ILE A 162 -1.53 -12.02 18.17
C ILE A 162 -1.46 -11.70 16.68
N LEU A 163 -2.23 -10.68 16.25
CA LEU A 163 -2.23 -10.14 14.91
C LEU A 163 -1.50 -8.78 14.90
N LEU A 164 -0.51 -8.62 14.03
CA LEU A 164 0.25 -7.40 13.86
C LEU A 164 -0.12 -6.73 12.53
N GLU A 165 -0.43 -5.44 12.57
CA GLU A 165 -0.67 -4.63 11.38
C GLU A 165 0.21 -3.38 11.41
N LYS A 166 0.96 -3.15 10.32
CA LYS A 166 1.85 -2.01 10.23
C LYS A 166 1.14 -0.69 9.93
N SER A 167 -0.04 -0.76 9.30
CA SER A 167 -0.86 0.41 9.03
C SER A 167 -1.84 0.70 10.16
N ALA A 168 -2.52 1.84 10.05
CA ALA A 168 -3.63 2.17 10.94
C ALA A 168 -4.94 1.47 10.54
N ASN A 169 -5.01 0.91 9.34
CA ASN A 169 -6.19 0.28 8.75
C ASN A 169 -5.93 -1.18 8.43
N ILE A 170 -6.98 -1.98 8.45
CA ILE A 170 -6.98 -3.39 8.03
C ILE A 170 -7.39 -3.54 6.56
N GLY A 171 -7.35 -4.76 6.07
CA GLY A 171 -7.88 -5.17 4.76
C GLY A 171 -6.83 -5.26 3.66
N GLY A 172 -5.76 -4.45 3.72
CA GLY A 172 -4.69 -4.48 2.73
C GLY A 172 -5.22 -4.36 1.29
N VAL A 173 -4.68 -5.15 0.36
CA VAL A 173 -5.16 -5.16 -1.04
C VAL A 173 -6.53 -5.82 -1.19
N SER A 174 -6.96 -6.63 -0.24
CA SER A 174 -8.23 -7.35 -0.33
C SER A 174 -9.44 -6.42 -0.40
N VAL A 175 -9.37 -5.21 0.20
CA VAL A 175 -10.46 -4.22 0.13
C VAL A 175 -10.56 -3.50 -1.22
N ILE A 176 -9.56 -3.62 -2.09
CA ILE A 176 -9.59 -3.09 -3.46
C ILE A 176 -9.76 -4.19 -4.51
N ALA A 177 -9.67 -5.46 -4.12
CA ALA A 177 -9.91 -6.60 -5.01
C ALA A 177 -11.40 -6.74 -5.36
N GLY A 178 -11.69 -7.35 -6.50
CA GLY A 178 -13.07 -7.61 -6.94
C GLY A 178 -13.77 -8.70 -6.13
N GLY A 179 -13.02 -9.75 -5.79
CA GLY A 179 -13.52 -10.90 -5.04
C GLY A 179 -12.59 -12.12 -5.15
N PRO A 180 -12.90 -13.20 -4.45
CA PRO A 180 -12.10 -14.42 -4.45
C PRO A 180 -12.47 -15.41 -5.55
N MET A 181 -11.58 -16.39 -5.78
CA MET A 181 -11.82 -17.57 -6.61
C MET A 181 -12.39 -18.69 -5.74
N GLY A 182 -13.36 -19.45 -6.27
CA GLY A 182 -13.89 -20.67 -5.64
C GLY A 182 -14.18 -21.77 -6.63
N ILE A 183 -13.97 -23.02 -6.23
CA ILE A 183 -14.28 -24.24 -6.99
C ILE A 183 -15.12 -25.14 -6.10
N ASN A 184 -16.34 -25.46 -6.57
CA ASN A 184 -17.31 -26.29 -5.85
C ASN A 184 -17.85 -25.67 -4.54
N SER A 185 -17.97 -24.34 -4.48
CA SER A 185 -18.67 -23.65 -3.38
C SER A 185 -20.16 -24.01 -3.31
N LYS A 186 -20.83 -23.68 -2.21
CA LYS A 186 -22.28 -23.84 -2.05
C LYS A 186 -23.04 -23.08 -3.13
N GLU A 187 -22.67 -21.85 -3.44
CA GLU A 187 -23.29 -21.04 -4.48
C GLU A 187 -23.13 -21.65 -5.88
N GLN A 188 -21.97 -22.22 -6.19
CA GLN A 188 -21.78 -22.95 -7.45
C GLN A 188 -22.62 -24.22 -7.53
N LYS A 189 -22.88 -24.89 -6.40
CA LYS A 189 -23.80 -26.03 -6.35
C LYS A 189 -25.23 -25.59 -6.65
N GLU A 190 -25.67 -24.47 -6.05
CA GLU A 190 -27.00 -23.87 -6.30
C GLU A 190 -27.15 -23.40 -7.73
N ALA A 191 -26.10 -22.85 -8.32
CA ALA A 191 -26.06 -22.45 -9.74
C ALA A 191 -25.95 -23.63 -10.72
N GLY A 192 -25.81 -24.88 -10.23
CA GLY A 192 -25.68 -26.06 -11.08
C GLY A 192 -24.33 -26.18 -11.79
N VAL A 193 -23.31 -25.48 -11.33
CA VAL A 193 -21.97 -25.42 -11.93
C VAL A 193 -20.96 -26.31 -11.18
N ALA A 194 -21.18 -26.57 -9.91
CA ALA A 194 -20.29 -27.43 -9.11
C ALA A 194 -20.18 -28.85 -9.71
N GLY A 195 -18.95 -29.35 -9.74
CA GLY A 195 -18.64 -30.67 -10.31
C GLY A 195 -18.58 -30.71 -11.85
N THR A 196 -18.82 -29.60 -12.54
CA THR A 196 -18.64 -29.54 -14.01
C THR A 196 -17.17 -29.43 -14.42
N PHE A 197 -16.29 -29.08 -13.50
CA PHE A 197 -14.85 -29.04 -13.65
C PHE A 197 -14.14 -29.32 -12.31
N THR A 198 -12.86 -29.62 -12.39
CA THR A 198 -12.02 -30.00 -11.26
C THR A 198 -10.88 -29.00 -11.03
N ALA A 199 -10.32 -28.99 -9.83
CA ALA A 199 -9.11 -28.22 -9.52
C ALA A 199 -7.92 -28.60 -10.42
N GLN A 200 -7.85 -29.86 -10.87
CA GLN A 200 -6.81 -30.33 -11.78
C GLN A 200 -6.93 -29.72 -13.17
N GLU A 201 -8.15 -29.60 -13.69
CA GLU A 201 -8.40 -28.95 -14.98
C GLU A 201 -8.12 -27.45 -14.92
N VAL A 202 -8.51 -26.78 -13.83
CA VAL A 202 -8.18 -25.37 -13.59
C VAL A 202 -6.66 -25.18 -13.51
N LEU A 203 -5.95 -26.06 -12.81
CA LEU A 203 -4.47 -26.04 -12.75
C LEU A 203 -3.86 -26.19 -14.14
N ALA A 204 -4.30 -27.15 -14.93
CA ALA A 204 -3.75 -27.39 -16.26
C ALA A 204 -3.92 -26.16 -17.18
N HIS A 205 -5.08 -25.53 -17.11
CA HIS A 205 -5.33 -24.29 -17.83
C HIS A 205 -4.41 -23.16 -17.35
N TRP A 206 -4.30 -22.95 -16.04
CA TRP A 206 -3.45 -21.94 -15.43
C TRP A 206 -1.99 -22.12 -15.77
N GLN A 207 -1.48 -23.35 -15.70
CA GLN A 207 -0.09 -23.68 -16.07
C GLN A 207 0.21 -23.41 -17.55
N SER A 208 -0.74 -23.74 -18.43
CA SER A 208 -0.61 -23.42 -19.85
C SER A 208 -0.55 -21.90 -20.08
N TYR A 209 -1.42 -21.16 -19.41
CA TYR A 209 -1.45 -19.70 -19.47
C TYR A 209 -0.16 -19.05 -18.97
N ASN A 210 0.39 -19.54 -17.86
CA ASN A 210 1.64 -19.04 -17.27
C ASN A 210 2.91 -19.66 -17.87
N CYS A 211 2.82 -20.36 -19.00
CA CYS A 211 3.95 -21.04 -19.62
C CYS A 211 4.71 -21.98 -18.66
N TRP A 212 4.01 -22.62 -17.71
CA TRP A 212 4.56 -23.56 -16.72
C TRP A 212 5.61 -22.92 -15.77
N MET A 213 5.55 -21.62 -15.56
CA MET A 213 6.48 -20.89 -14.67
C MET A 213 6.00 -20.80 -13.22
N ASP A 214 4.78 -21.23 -12.93
CA ASP A 214 4.18 -21.19 -11.60
C ASP A 214 4.60 -22.37 -10.70
N ASP A 215 4.24 -22.29 -9.41
CA ASP A 215 4.29 -23.41 -8.47
C ASP A 215 2.96 -24.16 -8.57
N GLY A 216 2.91 -25.18 -9.45
CA GLY A 216 1.70 -25.95 -9.69
C GLY A 216 1.18 -26.69 -8.46
N GLN A 217 2.03 -27.10 -7.52
CA GLN A 217 1.58 -27.75 -6.29
C GLN A 217 0.88 -26.75 -5.36
N LEU A 218 1.44 -25.56 -5.20
CA LEU A 218 0.83 -24.49 -4.41
C LEU A 218 -0.52 -24.11 -5.00
N PHE A 219 -0.57 -23.87 -6.32
CA PHE A 219 -1.81 -23.50 -7.00
C PHE A 219 -2.87 -24.60 -6.88
N TYR A 220 -2.50 -25.88 -7.06
CA TYR A 220 -3.43 -27.00 -6.89
C TYR A 220 -4.03 -27.03 -5.50
N ASN A 221 -3.22 -26.85 -4.46
CA ASN A 221 -3.69 -26.84 -3.07
C ASN A 221 -4.69 -25.69 -2.82
N ILE A 222 -4.42 -24.52 -3.37
CA ILE A 222 -5.33 -23.36 -3.29
C ILE A 222 -6.64 -23.68 -4.03
N ALA A 223 -6.56 -24.09 -5.28
CA ALA A 223 -7.71 -24.38 -6.12
C ALA A 223 -8.60 -25.48 -5.52
N ASN A 224 -8.00 -26.56 -5.01
CA ASN A 224 -8.72 -27.70 -4.44
C ASN A 224 -9.48 -27.37 -3.15
N ARG A 225 -9.04 -26.34 -2.40
CA ARG A 225 -9.67 -25.90 -1.15
C ARG A 225 -10.49 -24.63 -1.29
N SER A 226 -10.50 -24.01 -2.46
CA SER A 226 -11.07 -22.68 -2.65
C SER A 226 -12.58 -22.63 -2.39
N GLY A 227 -13.34 -23.65 -2.79
CA GLY A 227 -14.78 -23.71 -2.51
C GLY A 227 -15.11 -23.78 -1.02
N GLU A 228 -14.38 -24.62 -0.26
CA GLU A 228 -14.53 -24.70 1.20
C GLU A 228 -14.16 -23.35 1.86
N THR A 229 -13.18 -22.64 1.29
CA THR A 229 -12.78 -21.31 1.78
C THR A 229 -13.87 -20.27 1.53
N ILE A 230 -14.54 -20.30 0.38
CA ILE A 230 -15.71 -19.45 0.10
C ILE A 230 -16.79 -19.74 1.13
N ASP A 231 -17.18 -21.00 1.28
CA ASP A 231 -18.21 -21.43 2.21
C ASP A 231 -17.89 -20.96 3.65
N TRP A 232 -16.63 -21.09 4.09
CA TRP A 232 -16.17 -20.64 5.39
C TRP A 232 -16.25 -19.10 5.55
N LEU A 233 -15.90 -18.34 4.51
CA LEU A 233 -16.00 -16.86 4.52
C LEU A 233 -17.44 -16.42 4.72
N GLU A 234 -18.40 -17.07 4.03
CA GLU A 234 -19.82 -16.78 4.14
C GLU A 234 -20.37 -17.17 5.53
N GLU A 235 -19.98 -18.34 6.06
CA GLU A 235 -20.34 -18.78 7.42
C GLU A 235 -19.82 -17.81 8.50
N ASN A 236 -18.75 -17.05 8.20
CA ASN A 236 -18.19 -16.04 9.08
C ASN A 236 -18.66 -14.60 8.72
N GLY A 237 -19.70 -14.46 7.88
CA GLY A 237 -20.41 -13.20 7.66
C GLY A 237 -19.87 -12.35 6.50
N MET A 238 -19.05 -12.92 5.63
CA MET A 238 -18.73 -12.28 4.34
C MET A 238 -19.83 -12.62 3.34
N ASP A 239 -20.45 -11.61 2.77
CA ASP A 239 -21.51 -11.79 1.78
C ASP A 239 -20.89 -11.80 0.37
N LEU A 240 -20.89 -12.98 -0.25
CA LEU A 240 -20.33 -13.22 -1.57
C LEU A 240 -21.45 -13.63 -2.53
N VAL A 241 -21.24 -13.42 -3.82
CA VAL A 241 -22.14 -13.87 -4.89
C VAL A 241 -21.32 -14.53 -5.99
N TYR A 242 -21.78 -15.67 -6.46
CA TYR A 242 -21.20 -16.33 -7.61
C TYR A 242 -21.52 -15.57 -8.88
N VAL A 243 -20.48 -15.14 -9.62
CA VAL A 243 -20.61 -14.38 -10.87
C VAL A 243 -20.24 -15.23 -12.09
N GLY A 244 -19.39 -16.22 -11.92
CA GLY A 244 -18.90 -17.05 -13.02
C GLY A 244 -17.57 -16.54 -13.55
N ASN A 245 -17.58 -15.88 -14.71
CA ASN A 245 -16.39 -15.29 -15.33
C ASN A 245 -16.56 -13.78 -15.44
N GLU A 246 -15.63 -13.02 -14.89
CA GLU A 246 -15.62 -11.56 -15.01
C GLU A 246 -14.86 -11.08 -16.25
N GLN A 247 -13.78 -11.77 -16.62
CA GLN A 247 -12.92 -11.38 -17.74
C GLN A 247 -13.02 -12.36 -18.90
N ALA A 248 -13.16 -11.84 -20.11
CA ALA A 248 -13.29 -12.65 -21.32
C ALA A 248 -12.08 -13.58 -21.58
N ALA A 249 -10.87 -13.17 -21.20
CA ALA A 249 -9.67 -13.99 -21.28
C ALA A 249 -9.76 -15.26 -20.42
N HIS A 250 -10.38 -15.12 -19.27
CA HIS A 250 -10.58 -16.21 -18.34
C HIS A 250 -11.88 -16.96 -18.66
N ALA A 251 -12.68 -16.48 -19.62
CA ALA A 251 -13.92 -17.10 -20.04
C ALA A 251 -13.73 -18.40 -20.84
N ASN A 252 -12.58 -18.57 -21.48
CA ASN A 252 -12.19 -19.88 -22.03
C ASN A 252 -11.74 -20.85 -20.95
N GLY A 253 -11.66 -20.38 -19.73
CA GLY A 253 -11.33 -21.14 -18.54
C GLY A 253 -12.59 -21.53 -17.80
N PHE A 254 -12.50 -21.48 -16.51
CA PHE A 254 -13.47 -22.06 -15.59
C PHE A 254 -14.21 -20.94 -14.84
N PRO A 255 -15.52 -21.05 -14.67
CA PRO A 255 -16.31 -20.04 -13.97
C PRO A 255 -16.08 -20.12 -12.46
N THR A 256 -14.99 -19.55 -11.99
CA THR A 256 -14.54 -19.65 -10.60
C THR A 256 -14.74 -18.37 -9.77
N TYR A 257 -15.17 -17.28 -10.40
CA TYR A 257 -15.19 -15.98 -9.75
C TYR A 257 -16.40 -15.78 -8.84
N HIS A 258 -16.13 -15.34 -7.61
CA HIS A 258 -17.11 -14.87 -6.64
C HIS A 258 -16.81 -13.41 -6.32
N ALA A 259 -17.82 -12.56 -6.38
CA ALA A 259 -17.71 -11.15 -6.05
C ALA A 259 -18.23 -10.87 -4.64
N TYR A 260 -17.80 -9.77 -4.03
CA TYR A 260 -18.49 -9.25 -2.86
C TYR A 260 -19.88 -8.78 -3.28
N ALA A 261 -20.93 -9.17 -2.55
CA ALA A 261 -22.30 -8.80 -2.85
C ALA A 261 -22.49 -7.28 -2.83
N ASP A 262 -21.86 -6.61 -1.87
CA ASP A 262 -21.73 -5.15 -1.84
C ASP A 262 -20.26 -4.74 -2.02
N GLN A 263 -19.93 -4.29 -3.23
CA GLN A 263 -18.60 -3.82 -3.60
C GLN A 263 -18.16 -2.56 -2.83
N SER A 264 -19.11 -1.79 -2.26
CA SER A 264 -18.81 -0.61 -1.43
C SER A 264 -18.53 -0.97 0.04
N ASN A 265 -18.91 -2.17 0.49
CA ASN A 265 -18.77 -2.63 1.87
C ASN A 265 -17.62 -3.63 2.10
N LYS A 266 -16.64 -3.70 1.20
CA LYS A 266 -15.52 -4.66 1.31
C LYS A 266 -14.80 -4.58 2.66
N LEU A 267 -14.49 -3.37 3.11
CA LEU A 267 -13.85 -3.15 4.41
C LEU A 267 -14.73 -3.65 5.56
N GLY A 268 -16.06 -3.44 5.49
CA GLY A 268 -17.01 -3.90 6.50
C GLY A 268 -17.00 -5.42 6.69
N TYR A 269 -16.86 -6.19 5.61
CA TYR A 269 -16.73 -7.65 5.70
C TYR A 269 -15.47 -8.07 6.47
N TYR A 270 -14.32 -7.46 6.18
CA TYR A 270 -13.09 -7.76 6.93
C TYR A 270 -13.14 -7.28 8.37
N GLN A 271 -13.82 -6.16 8.65
CA GLN A 271 -14.06 -5.70 10.02
C GLN A 271 -14.94 -6.68 10.80
N ALA A 272 -15.93 -7.29 10.17
CA ALA A 272 -16.78 -8.31 10.77
C ALA A 272 -15.98 -9.56 11.17
N LEU A 273 -15.10 -10.06 10.28
CA LEU A 273 -14.18 -11.17 10.59
C LEU A 273 -13.23 -10.82 11.73
N LEU A 274 -12.63 -9.63 11.69
CA LEU A 274 -11.73 -9.17 12.75
C LEU A 274 -12.45 -9.06 14.10
N LYS A 275 -13.68 -8.57 14.11
CA LYS A 275 -14.48 -8.47 15.34
C LYS A 275 -14.75 -9.85 15.96
N GLN A 276 -14.97 -10.89 15.14
CA GLN A 276 -15.09 -12.25 15.65
C GLN A 276 -13.79 -12.73 16.29
N PHE A 277 -12.64 -12.47 15.64
CA PHE A 277 -11.32 -12.76 16.19
C PHE A 277 -11.10 -12.08 17.56
N GLU A 278 -11.41 -10.79 17.68
CA GLU A 278 -11.28 -10.04 18.93
C GLU A 278 -12.26 -10.55 20.03
N ASN A 279 -13.50 -10.85 19.66
CA ASN A 279 -14.50 -11.41 20.57
C ASN A 279 -14.10 -12.79 21.11
N ALA A 280 -13.34 -13.57 20.35
CA ALA A 280 -12.78 -14.84 20.79
C ALA A 280 -11.48 -14.68 21.62
N GLY A 281 -11.07 -13.45 21.93
CA GLY A 281 -9.91 -13.13 22.77
C GLY A 281 -8.62 -12.88 21.99
N GLY A 282 -8.66 -12.85 20.66
CA GLY A 282 -7.55 -12.45 19.82
C GLY A 282 -7.16 -10.98 20.03
N LYS A 283 -5.89 -10.66 19.82
CA LYS A 283 -5.39 -9.29 19.98
C LYS A 283 -4.76 -8.79 18.69
N ILE A 284 -5.17 -7.60 18.25
CA ILE A 284 -4.53 -6.90 17.14
C ILE A 284 -3.74 -5.69 17.65
N TYR A 285 -2.56 -5.47 17.04
CA TYR A 285 -1.71 -4.30 17.26
C TYR A 285 -1.58 -3.54 15.96
N TYR A 286 -2.17 -2.36 15.89
CA TYR A 286 -2.08 -1.44 14.75
C TYR A 286 -0.82 -0.60 14.80
N GLN A 287 -0.40 -0.05 13.65
CA GLN A 287 0.80 0.78 13.51
C GLN A 287 2.03 0.11 14.15
N THR A 288 2.08 -1.22 14.07
CA THR A 288 3.06 -2.06 14.75
C THR A 288 3.70 -3.04 13.75
N PRO A 289 4.57 -2.53 12.84
CA PRO A 289 5.28 -3.36 11.90
C PRO A 289 6.12 -4.41 12.61
N ALA A 290 6.03 -5.66 12.19
CA ALA A 290 7.03 -6.68 12.50
C ALA A 290 8.32 -6.32 11.75
N VAL A 291 9.45 -6.43 12.45
CA VAL A 291 10.77 -6.05 11.93
C VAL A 291 11.78 -7.20 11.94
N GLU A 292 11.52 -8.26 12.71
CA GLU A 292 12.44 -9.39 12.84
C GLU A 292 11.65 -10.67 13.18
N LEU A 293 12.04 -11.77 12.54
CA LEU A 293 11.68 -13.13 12.96
C LEU A 293 12.82 -13.75 13.76
N LYS A 294 12.54 -14.25 14.95
CA LYS A 294 13.50 -15.01 15.75
C LYS A 294 13.35 -16.51 15.47
N SER A 295 14.46 -17.15 15.19
CA SER A 295 14.50 -18.60 14.98
C SER A 295 15.66 -19.26 15.73
N LYS A 296 15.45 -20.51 16.09
CA LYS A 296 16.48 -21.39 16.69
C LYS A 296 16.27 -22.80 16.19
N ASP A 297 17.32 -23.46 15.75
CA ASP A 297 17.29 -24.84 15.25
C ASP A 297 16.19 -25.04 14.16
N ASN A 298 16.11 -24.11 13.19
CA ASN A 298 15.11 -24.06 12.11
C ASN A 298 13.65 -23.97 12.58
N LYS A 299 13.40 -23.52 13.80
CA LYS A 299 12.06 -23.27 14.33
C LYS A 299 11.90 -21.80 14.67
N ILE A 300 10.75 -21.24 14.40
CA ILE A 300 10.39 -19.92 14.88
C ILE A 300 10.28 -19.96 16.40
N THR A 301 10.82 -18.95 17.06
CA THR A 301 10.79 -18.78 18.51
C THR A 301 10.18 -17.43 18.92
N GLY A 302 9.94 -16.53 17.97
CA GLY A 302 9.33 -15.25 18.26
C GLY A 302 9.38 -14.26 17.10
N VAL A 303 8.76 -13.14 17.33
CA VAL A 303 8.68 -11.99 16.44
C VAL A 303 9.01 -10.72 17.20
N VAL A 304 9.81 -9.83 16.60
CA VAL A 304 9.98 -8.47 17.11
C VAL A 304 9.16 -7.51 16.26
N ALA A 305 8.37 -6.67 16.92
CA ALA A 305 7.59 -5.62 16.29
C ALA A 305 7.85 -4.28 16.98
N LYS A 306 7.62 -3.17 16.27
CA LYS A 306 7.89 -1.83 16.81
C LYS A 306 6.73 -0.89 16.48
N SER A 307 6.20 -0.23 17.50
CA SER A 307 5.38 0.97 17.34
C SER A 307 6.25 2.23 17.48
N SER A 308 5.65 3.41 17.48
CA SER A 308 6.37 4.68 17.62
C SER A 308 7.19 4.80 18.90
N ASP A 309 6.76 4.16 19.99
CA ASP A 309 7.32 4.29 21.34
C ASP A 309 7.65 2.95 22.02
N THR A 310 7.21 1.82 21.45
CA THR A 310 7.31 0.51 22.08
C THR A 310 7.91 -0.52 21.14
N THR A 311 8.89 -1.26 21.64
CA THR A 311 9.38 -2.49 21.00
C THR A 311 8.69 -3.68 21.66
N TYR A 312 8.02 -4.49 20.88
CA TYR A 312 7.38 -5.73 21.31
C TYR A 312 8.28 -6.92 21.01
N GLU A 313 8.66 -7.66 22.04
CA GLU A 313 9.34 -8.95 21.92
C GLU A 313 8.29 -10.05 22.17
N ILE A 314 7.82 -10.68 21.11
CA ILE A 314 6.72 -11.65 21.19
C ILE A 314 7.30 -13.05 21.03
N SER A 315 7.21 -13.90 22.07
CA SER A 315 7.53 -15.32 21.96
C SER A 315 6.36 -16.06 21.33
N CYS A 316 6.63 -16.98 20.40
CA CYS A 316 5.60 -17.79 19.76
C CYS A 316 6.18 -19.11 19.22
N ASP A 317 5.31 -20.09 19.00
CA ASP A 317 5.66 -21.40 18.40
C ASP A 317 5.59 -21.37 16.87
N ALA A 318 4.77 -20.47 16.31
CA ALA A 318 4.63 -20.29 14.87
C ALA A 318 4.39 -18.82 14.50
N ALA A 319 4.77 -18.45 13.27
CA ALA A 319 4.46 -17.15 12.66
C ALA A 319 3.84 -17.36 11.27
N VAL A 320 2.74 -16.66 11.00
CA VAL A 320 2.11 -16.61 9.68
C VAL A 320 2.48 -15.29 9.01
N LEU A 321 3.18 -15.36 7.88
CA LEU A 321 3.52 -14.19 7.08
C LEU A 321 2.38 -13.90 6.10
N ALA A 322 1.57 -12.90 6.40
CA ALA A 322 0.47 -12.41 5.58
C ALA A 322 0.71 -10.96 5.11
N THR A 323 1.98 -10.60 4.90
CA THR A 323 2.47 -9.24 4.65
C THR A 323 2.23 -8.73 3.23
N GLY A 324 1.63 -9.54 2.36
CA GLY A 324 1.48 -9.24 0.94
C GLY A 324 2.81 -9.29 0.18
N GLY A 325 2.85 -8.67 -0.98
CA GLY A 325 4.01 -8.65 -1.85
C GLY A 325 4.92 -7.42 -1.65
N PHE A 326 5.55 -6.99 -2.74
CA PHE A 326 6.47 -5.85 -2.75
C PHE A 326 6.09 -4.74 -3.75
N GLY A 327 4.84 -4.75 -4.23
CA GLY A 327 4.36 -3.81 -5.27
C GLY A 327 4.43 -2.33 -4.90
N ALA A 328 4.62 -1.97 -3.63
CA ALA A 328 4.81 -0.60 -3.17
C ALA A 328 6.29 -0.24 -2.89
N ASN A 329 7.24 -1.13 -3.22
CA ASN A 329 8.66 -0.89 -3.02
C ASN A 329 9.34 -0.71 -4.38
N ALA A 330 9.54 0.55 -4.79
CA ALA A 330 10.09 0.89 -6.09
C ALA A 330 11.47 0.28 -6.33
N ASP A 331 12.34 0.26 -5.32
CA ASP A 331 13.70 -0.30 -5.43
C ASP A 331 13.66 -1.81 -5.67
N VAL A 332 12.75 -2.51 -4.99
CA VAL A 332 12.58 -3.96 -5.18
C VAL A 332 11.96 -4.23 -6.55
N ILE A 333 10.98 -3.44 -6.99
CA ILE A 333 10.37 -3.56 -8.31
C ILE A 333 11.44 -3.38 -9.39
N GLU A 334 12.20 -2.29 -9.36
CA GLU A 334 13.24 -2.02 -10.36
C GLU A 334 14.30 -3.12 -10.39
N LYS A 335 14.69 -3.64 -9.23
CA LYS A 335 15.64 -4.75 -9.14
C LYS A 335 15.11 -6.06 -9.71
N GLU A 336 13.84 -6.40 -9.44
CA GLU A 336 13.24 -7.68 -9.88
C GLU A 336 12.73 -7.64 -11.32
N VAL A 337 12.29 -6.48 -11.79
CA VAL A 337 11.67 -6.27 -13.10
C VAL A 337 12.66 -5.69 -14.11
N GLY A 338 13.63 -4.90 -13.67
CA GLY A 338 14.65 -4.26 -14.49
C GLY A 338 14.29 -2.87 -15.01
N PHE A 339 13.11 -2.34 -14.62
CA PHE A 339 12.69 -0.97 -14.92
C PHE A 339 11.65 -0.49 -13.89
N PRO A 340 11.48 0.83 -13.69
CA PRO A 340 10.50 1.37 -12.76
C PRO A 340 9.07 1.09 -13.24
N LEU A 341 8.19 0.74 -12.30
CA LEU A 341 6.76 0.57 -12.53
C LEU A 341 5.97 1.45 -11.57
N VAL A 342 4.90 2.04 -12.07
CA VAL A 342 3.87 2.65 -11.23
C VAL A 342 2.99 1.55 -10.66
N THR A 343 2.72 1.59 -9.37
CA THR A 343 1.97 0.54 -8.70
C THR A 343 0.56 0.99 -8.30
N PHE A 344 -0.41 0.11 -8.55
CA PHE A 344 -1.81 0.25 -8.11
C PHE A 344 -2.03 -0.58 -6.85
N THR A 345 -1.48 -0.15 -5.71
CA THR A 345 -1.63 -0.87 -4.45
C THR A 345 -1.86 0.10 -3.29
N THR A 346 -2.19 -0.43 -2.13
CA THR A 346 -2.45 0.36 -0.91
C THR A 346 -1.20 1.02 -0.30
N GLY A 347 -0.03 0.90 -0.94
CA GLY A 347 1.22 1.46 -0.43
C GLY A 347 1.86 0.68 0.73
N THR A 348 1.25 -0.43 1.14
CA THR A 348 1.74 -1.22 2.28
C THR A 348 2.54 -2.46 1.89
N GLN A 349 2.57 -2.84 0.61
CA GLN A 349 3.27 -4.03 0.10
C GLN A 349 4.74 -3.71 -0.17
N THR A 350 5.57 -3.71 0.87
CA THR A 350 7.00 -3.32 0.79
C THR A 350 7.98 -4.49 0.82
N GLY A 351 7.48 -5.73 0.86
CA GLY A 351 8.32 -6.94 0.83
C GLY A 351 8.88 -7.36 2.19
N ASP A 352 8.30 -6.86 3.28
CA ASP A 352 8.82 -7.07 4.65
C ASP A 352 8.89 -8.53 5.03
N GLY A 353 7.85 -9.32 4.72
CA GLY A 353 7.81 -10.76 5.03
C GLY A 353 8.89 -11.54 4.31
N ALA A 354 9.12 -11.24 3.03
CA ALA A 354 10.20 -11.86 2.26
C ALA A 354 11.57 -11.50 2.85
N THR A 355 11.78 -10.24 3.20
CA THR A 355 13.03 -9.77 3.82
C THR A 355 13.28 -10.47 5.15
N MET A 356 12.29 -10.51 6.05
CA MET A 356 12.43 -11.14 7.36
C MET A 356 12.65 -12.67 7.26
N SER A 357 11.92 -13.36 6.36
CA SER A 357 12.08 -14.80 6.21
C SER A 357 13.42 -15.19 5.61
N GLN A 358 13.91 -14.43 4.62
CA GLN A 358 15.23 -14.65 4.03
C GLN A 358 16.36 -14.40 5.05
N ALA A 359 16.19 -13.44 5.95
CA ALA A 359 17.16 -13.16 7.01
C ALA A 359 17.37 -14.35 7.97
N ILE A 360 16.38 -15.23 8.11
CA ILE A 360 16.48 -16.47 8.91
C ILE A 360 16.71 -17.74 8.07
N GLY A 361 17.06 -17.58 6.77
CA GLY A 361 17.47 -18.67 5.91
C GLY A 361 16.38 -19.24 4.99
N ALA A 362 15.22 -18.60 4.86
CA ALA A 362 14.24 -19.01 3.86
C ALA A 362 14.78 -18.79 2.42
N GLY A 363 14.50 -19.73 1.55
CA GLY A 363 14.82 -19.61 0.14
C GLY A 363 13.99 -18.53 -0.55
N LYS A 364 14.52 -17.95 -1.62
CA LYS A 364 13.76 -17.08 -2.51
C LYS A 364 12.93 -17.97 -3.47
N GLY A 365 11.61 -17.76 -3.48
CA GLY A 365 10.74 -18.38 -4.46
C GLY A 365 11.00 -17.84 -5.88
N LYS A 366 10.42 -18.49 -6.87
CA LYS A 366 10.41 -17.96 -8.24
C LYS A 366 9.51 -16.73 -8.29
N THR A 367 10.02 -15.63 -8.82
CA THR A 367 9.21 -14.47 -9.14
C THR A 367 8.67 -14.66 -10.55
N ILE A 368 7.35 -14.80 -10.67
CA ILE A 368 6.70 -14.77 -11.97
C ILE A 368 6.40 -13.30 -12.25
N GLN A 369 6.96 -12.78 -13.32
CA GLN A 369 6.68 -11.44 -13.79
C GLN A 369 5.47 -11.52 -14.72
N GLN A 370 4.31 -11.29 -14.16
CA GLN A 370 3.09 -11.08 -14.92
C GLN A 370 2.66 -9.62 -14.69
N TYR A 371 2.85 -8.81 -15.71
CA TYR A 371 2.35 -7.44 -15.67
C TYR A 371 0.85 -7.49 -15.81
N HIS A 372 0.17 -7.11 -14.74
CA HIS A 372 -1.26 -7.04 -14.69
C HIS A 372 -1.61 -5.58 -14.46
N GLY A 373 -1.80 -4.81 -15.50
CA GLY A 373 -2.09 -3.44 -15.23
C GLY A 373 -2.19 -2.49 -16.38
N VAL A 374 -2.79 -1.44 -15.99
CA VAL A 374 -3.07 -0.24 -16.74
C VAL A 374 -1.76 0.47 -17.02
N THR A 375 -1.52 0.79 -18.25
CA THR A 375 -0.47 1.73 -18.63
C THR A 375 -0.84 3.12 -18.13
N SER A 376 0.11 3.77 -17.46
CA SER A 376 -0.03 5.20 -17.13
C SER A 376 0.06 6.04 -18.41
N TYR A 377 -0.73 7.10 -18.51
CA TYR A 377 -0.72 8.00 -19.66
C TYR A 377 0.15 9.21 -19.38
N SER A 378 1.04 9.53 -20.30
CA SER A 378 1.77 10.79 -20.22
C SER A 378 0.79 11.97 -20.32
N GLY A 379 0.73 12.78 -19.28
CA GLY A 379 -0.11 13.98 -19.22
C GLY A 379 -1.57 13.76 -18.81
N ILE A 380 -1.94 12.55 -18.40
CA ILE A 380 -3.24 12.27 -17.77
C ILE A 380 -2.97 11.76 -16.36
N GLU A 381 -3.30 12.57 -15.38
CA GLU A 381 -3.22 12.16 -13.98
C GLU A 381 -4.37 11.19 -13.66
N PRO A 382 -4.12 10.09 -12.95
CA PRO A 382 -5.18 9.22 -12.45
C PRO A 382 -6.22 10.03 -11.66
N GLY A 383 -7.51 9.82 -11.94
CA GLY A 383 -8.60 10.56 -11.28
C GLY A 383 -8.84 11.97 -11.82
N SER A 384 -8.19 12.36 -12.91
CA SER A 384 -8.36 13.70 -13.52
C SER A 384 -9.70 13.92 -14.25
N GLY A 385 -10.61 12.92 -14.23
CA GLY A 385 -11.84 12.93 -15.02
C GLY A 385 -11.64 12.62 -16.51
N LYS A 386 -10.41 12.31 -16.93
CA LYS A 386 -10.07 11.87 -18.29
C LYS A 386 -9.87 10.36 -18.40
N ASP A 387 -10.38 9.63 -17.41
CA ASP A 387 -10.27 8.16 -17.35
C ASP A 387 -10.99 7.47 -18.50
N GLU A 388 -11.98 8.14 -19.12
CA GLU A 388 -12.67 7.62 -20.29
C GLU A 388 -11.75 7.56 -21.53
N ILE A 389 -10.84 8.54 -21.71
CA ILE A 389 -9.81 8.48 -22.76
C ILE A 389 -8.88 7.30 -22.47
N ALA A 390 -8.57 7.07 -21.19
CA ALA A 390 -7.81 5.94 -20.74
C ALA A 390 -8.44 4.60 -21.14
N LYS A 391 -9.75 4.47 -20.99
CA LYS A 391 -10.48 3.26 -21.43
C LYS A 391 -10.44 3.08 -22.94
N ALA A 392 -10.45 4.17 -23.72
CA ALA A 392 -10.37 4.09 -25.18
C ALA A 392 -9.07 3.48 -25.70
N ILE A 393 -7.98 3.63 -24.99
CA ILE A 393 -6.68 3.06 -25.36
C ILE A 393 -6.71 1.52 -25.41
N TYR A 394 -7.54 0.92 -24.58
CA TYR A 394 -7.74 -0.52 -24.52
C TYR A 394 -8.78 -1.06 -25.51
N LEU A 395 -9.40 -0.21 -26.33
CA LEU A 395 -10.36 -0.71 -27.32
C LEU A 395 -9.62 -1.41 -28.45
N ALA A 396 -10.08 -2.58 -28.83
CA ALA A 396 -9.57 -3.36 -29.95
C ALA A 396 -9.63 -2.62 -31.31
N THR A 397 -10.28 -1.47 -31.34
CA THR A 397 -10.41 -0.59 -32.51
C THR A 397 -9.29 0.47 -32.60
N SER A 398 -8.41 0.57 -31.62
CA SER A 398 -7.20 1.37 -31.69
C SER A 398 -6.06 0.59 -32.39
N ILE A 399 -4.99 1.27 -32.77
CA ILE A 399 -3.77 0.63 -33.32
C ILE A 399 -2.61 0.96 -32.39
N TRP A 400 -1.91 -0.07 -31.91
CA TRP A 400 -0.79 0.10 -31.00
C TRP A 400 0.53 0.08 -31.78
N VAL A 401 1.28 1.17 -31.71
CA VAL A 401 2.58 1.31 -32.36
C VAL A 401 3.65 1.66 -31.34
N ASN A 402 4.83 1.05 -31.51
CA ASN A 402 5.98 1.37 -30.68
C ASN A 402 6.65 2.68 -31.12
N GLN A 403 7.72 3.06 -30.43
CA GLN A 403 8.49 4.29 -30.70
C GLN A 403 9.06 4.37 -32.12
N ARG A 404 9.16 3.25 -32.84
CA ARG A 404 9.60 3.18 -34.24
C ARG A 404 8.47 3.22 -35.26
N GLY A 405 7.24 3.42 -34.77
CA GLY A 405 6.04 3.44 -35.60
C GLY A 405 5.59 2.05 -36.06
N SER A 406 6.14 0.98 -35.50
CA SER A 406 5.76 -0.39 -35.85
C SER A 406 4.64 -0.90 -34.95
N ARG A 407 3.56 -1.42 -35.54
CA ARG A 407 2.53 -2.17 -34.80
C ARG A 407 3.17 -3.39 -34.16
N PHE A 408 2.94 -3.62 -32.87
CA PHE A 408 3.69 -4.63 -32.12
C PHE A 408 2.82 -5.76 -31.56
N ALA A 409 1.50 -5.61 -31.54
CA ALA A 409 0.57 -6.61 -31.06
C ALA A 409 -0.77 -6.53 -31.82
N PRO A 410 -1.55 -7.60 -31.87
CA PRO A 410 -2.94 -7.52 -32.24
C PRO A 410 -3.70 -6.90 -31.05
N GLU A 411 -4.46 -5.84 -31.29
CA GLU A 411 -5.10 -5.05 -30.22
C GLU A 411 -6.30 -5.79 -29.58
N ASP A 412 -6.75 -6.89 -30.17
CA ASP A 412 -7.71 -7.81 -29.55
C ASP A 412 -7.13 -8.54 -28.32
N LEU A 413 -5.80 -8.48 -28.07
CA LEU A 413 -5.20 -8.91 -26.81
C LEU A 413 -5.71 -8.11 -25.59
N ASN A 414 -6.37 -6.98 -25.79
CA ASN A 414 -6.87 -6.15 -24.70
C ASN A 414 -7.95 -6.84 -23.85
N TYR A 415 -8.55 -7.92 -24.33
CA TYR A 415 -9.45 -8.74 -23.52
C TYR A 415 -8.76 -9.41 -22.34
N ASP A 416 -7.44 -9.47 -22.34
CA ASP A 416 -6.60 -10.01 -21.29
C ASP A 416 -5.55 -8.96 -20.86
N THR A 417 -5.74 -8.44 -19.66
CA THR A 417 -4.86 -7.39 -19.12
C THR A 417 -3.43 -7.84 -18.94
N ALA A 418 -3.18 -9.13 -18.69
CA ALA A 418 -1.84 -9.66 -18.55
C ALA A 418 -1.14 -9.78 -19.93
N LEU A 419 -1.83 -10.31 -20.93
CA LEU A 419 -1.27 -10.43 -22.29
C LEU A 419 -0.97 -9.05 -22.88
N SER A 420 -1.91 -8.11 -22.78
CA SER A 420 -1.74 -6.76 -23.29
C SER A 420 -0.62 -6.01 -22.58
N SER A 421 -0.54 -6.12 -21.27
CA SER A 421 0.51 -5.48 -20.47
C SER A 421 1.88 -6.06 -20.74
N ASN A 422 2.00 -7.39 -20.90
CA ASN A 422 3.27 -8.03 -21.28
C ASN A 422 3.72 -7.63 -22.69
N ALA A 423 2.80 -7.55 -23.66
CA ALA A 423 3.10 -7.05 -24.99
C ALA A 423 3.60 -5.60 -24.95
N ALA A 424 2.96 -4.74 -24.17
CA ALA A 424 3.37 -3.35 -23.98
C ALA A 424 4.73 -3.23 -23.30
N ALA A 425 4.99 -3.99 -22.23
CA ALA A 425 6.25 -3.97 -21.48
C ALA A 425 7.48 -4.31 -22.34
N THR A 426 7.31 -5.09 -23.41
CA THR A 426 8.40 -5.41 -24.34
C THR A 426 8.76 -4.26 -25.28
N GLN A 427 7.98 -3.17 -25.30
CA GLN A 427 8.21 -2.03 -26.19
C GLN A 427 9.06 -0.93 -25.56
N GLY A 428 9.48 -1.06 -24.32
CA GLY A 428 10.21 -0.05 -23.56
C GLY A 428 9.30 0.82 -22.73
N GLU A 429 9.66 2.11 -22.54
CA GLU A 429 9.00 2.99 -21.60
C GLU A 429 7.58 3.43 -22.00
N TYR A 430 7.29 3.46 -23.32
CA TYR A 430 6.00 3.90 -23.82
C TYR A 430 5.69 3.38 -25.22
N TYR A 431 4.43 3.43 -25.59
CA TYR A 431 3.93 3.20 -26.94
C TYR A 431 2.83 4.22 -27.25
N PHE A 432 2.38 4.26 -28.49
CA PHE A 432 1.28 5.12 -28.92
C PHE A 432 0.08 4.29 -29.26
N SER A 433 -1.11 4.71 -28.82
CA SER A 433 -2.39 4.21 -29.29
C SER A 433 -2.95 5.21 -30.30
N ILE A 434 -3.13 4.78 -31.53
CA ILE A 434 -3.68 5.59 -32.62
C ILE A 434 -5.17 5.31 -32.69
N MET A 435 -5.98 6.35 -32.51
CA MET A 435 -7.43 6.29 -32.51
C MET A 435 -7.99 7.24 -33.57
N SER A 436 -9.17 6.93 -34.10
CA SER A 436 -9.90 7.86 -34.95
C SER A 436 -10.62 8.93 -34.12
N ASP A 437 -10.90 10.08 -34.73
CA ASP A 437 -11.68 11.15 -34.10
C ASP A 437 -13.06 10.68 -33.61
N ASP A 438 -13.67 9.72 -34.33
CA ASP A 438 -14.96 9.15 -33.94
C ASP A 438 -14.87 8.26 -32.69
N MET A 439 -13.71 7.66 -32.44
CA MET A 439 -13.46 6.93 -31.19
C MET A 439 -13.27 7.88 -30.02
N VAL A 440 -12.48 8.92 -30.21
CA VAL A 440 -12.26 9.95 -29.18
C VAL A 440 -13.58 10.57 -28.76
N LYS A 441 -14.42 10.98 -29.71
CA LYS A 441 -15.76 11.55 -29.43
C LYS A 441 -16.75 10.62 -28.71
N LYS A 442 -16.53 9.30 -28.75
CA LYS A 442 -17.38 8.34 -28.04
C LYS A 442 -17.02 8.17 -26.59
N VAL A 443 -15.83 8.62 -26.20
CA VAL A 443 -15.30 8.50 -24.85
C VAL A 443 -15.12 9.86 -24.16
N GLU A 444 -15.32 10.97 -24.88
CA GLU A 444 -15.52 12.31 -24.32
C GLU A 444 -16.98 12.47 -23.83
#